data_1e32c52d36be06574cb9f427e04f9ac7
#
_entry.id   1e32c52d36be06574cb9f427e04f9ac7
#
_cell.length_a   1.000
_cell.length_b   1.000
_cell.length_c   1.000
_cell.angle_alpha   90.00
_cell.angle_beta   90.00
_cell.angle_gamma   90.00
#
_symmetry.space_group_name_H-M   'P 1'
#
loop_
_entity.id
_entity.type
_entity.pdbx_description
1 polymer ?
#
loop_
_entity_poly.entity_id
_entity_poly.type
_entity_poly.pdbx_seq_one_letter_code
_entity_poly.pdbx_strand_id
1 'polypeptide(L)'
;MKKATRNILLAVCFAAVILPMLAGKPSAADKRKAEYAFMEAISKKEAGDIDAAYALLRHAVTLDPNNPTINYYVGFTMLNLDRTTDEEVDSATALMRINTIERPGDYYENYIYAILNASLSNHAEATRVLENLAKRYPAKTELFPMLAKSYAVQGNFDKAIATIDSLEKTEGRTVTTTSMKVNYLFNTGDTAAIINNGKLLLHDAPNSAVPNALMGNIFAQLNMPDSAFAYYDRALIIEPDYGYANLQKAYLYNSLGDSTNYEKEISATLLNKNIDVDTKVDILTDYIRDCIQQGDSSARVDNMFRTILNQHPHEAQIRHLFSDYLSFKKDYKNAAEQLSYVLDIDPSDPKNWERLIWLEIFNNNYDKAIESGKKAVEYAPDELSLYQALGFAYFKKEDYSNAIATYDTLLVRNKDIQMVDEADIHTSLGDIYQQIGDTANAIKNYEAAININPSNALTLNNFAYFLCTHKKDRIDDAARMAEMALAADPDNGSYLDTYALVLFLKHDYKKALEFIEKAAEHRDSDTGNAELWEHYGDILFMLGKPAEAVEKWKDALKDNPGSKLLKKKIENKTYFYE
;
A
#
# COMPACT_ATOMS: atom_id res chain seq x y z
N MET A 1 -21.67 -20.56 22.22
CA MET A 1 -21.11 -20.41 23.58
C MET A 1 -20.25 -19.15 23.77
N LYS A 2 -19.42 -18.71 22.82
CA LYS A 2 -18.55 -17.52 22.97
C LYS A 2 -19.28 -16.17 23.12
N LYS A 3 -20.48 -15.98 22.57
CA LYS A 3 -21.28 -14.73 22.69
C LYS A 3 -21.93 -14.56 24.07
N ALA A 4 -22.36 -15.64 24.69
CA ALA A 4 -22.99 -15.61 26.03
C ALA A 4 -21.97 -15.34 27.15
N THR A 5 -20.76 -15.90 27.03
CA THR A 5 -19.65 -15.64 27.96
C THR A 5 -19.16 -14.19 27.87
N ARG A 6 -19.17 -13.59 26.67
CA ARG A 6 -18.79 -12.20 26.44
C ARG A 6 -19.79 -11.21 27.06
N ASN A 7 -21.08 -11.46 26.92
CA ASN A 7 -22.12 -10.60 27.52
C ASN A 7 -22.16 -10.70 29.04
N ILE A 8 -21.78 -11.84 29.64
CA ILE A 8 -21.63 -12.00 31.09
C ILE A 8 -20.38 -11.25 31.57
N LEU A 9 -19.27 -11.26 30.81
CA LEU A 9 -18.06 -10.47 31.14
C LEU A 9 -18.33 -8.96 31.05
N LEU A 10 -19.06 -8.49 30.01
CA LEU A 10 -19.45 -7.09 29.83
C LEU A 10 -20.39 -6.61 30.94
N ALA A 11 -21.37 -7.40 31.33
CA ALA A 11 -22.25 -7.09 32.47
C ALA A 11 -21.49 -7.04 33.81
N VAL A 12 -20.44 -7.86 33.98
CA VAL A 12 -19.55 -7.84 35.14
C VAL A 12 -18.61 -6.62 35.10
N CYS A 13 -18.16 -6.16 33.92
CA CYS A 13 -17.37 -4.92 33.77
C CYS A 13 -18.21 -3.67 34.11
N PHE A 14 -19.46 -3.59 33.60
CA PHE A 14 -20.39 -2.50 33.90
C PHE A 14 -20.79 -2.49 35.37
N ALA A 15 -21.02 -3.66 35.98
CA ALA A 15 -21.31 -3.80 37.40
C ALA A 15 -20.11 -3.45 38.29
N ALA A 16 -18.88 -3.73 37.87
CA ALA A 16 -17.67 -3.39 38.62
C ALA A 16 -17.37 -1.87 38.65
N VAL A 17 -17.86 -1.10 37.65
CA VAL A 17 -17.72 0.37 37.64
C VAL A 17 -18.88 1.07 38.40
N ILE A 18 -20.07 0.50 38.42
CA ILE A 18 -21.27 1.12 39.05
C ILE A 18 -21.51 0.62 40.50
N LEU A 19 -21.18 -0.63 40.82
CA LEU A 19 -21.32 -1.19 42.19
C LEU A 19 -20.45 -0.53 43.26
N PRO A 20 -19.25 0.04 42.97
CA PRO A 20 -18.47 0.72 44.01
C PRO A 20 -19.10 1.99 44.58
N MET A 21 -20.05 2.62 43.88
CA MET A 21 -20.75 3.81 44.42
C MET A 21 -21.72 3.47 45.57
N LEU A 22 -22.01 2.20 45.78
CA LEU A 22 -22.87 1.69 46.87
C LEU A 22 -22.09 1.01 48.00
N ALA A 23 -20.77 0.82 47.83
CA ALA A 23 -19.93 0.22 48.86
C ALA A 23 -19.57 1.25 49.95
N GLY A 24 -19.61 0.86 51.22
CA GLY A 24 -19.15 1.68 52.34
C GLY A 24 -17.67 2.07 52.19
N LYS A 25 -17.22 3.07 52.96
CA LYS A 25 -15.80 3.50 52.92
C LYS A 25 -14.87 2.30 53.17
N PRO A 26 -13.87 2.08 52.26
CA PRO A 26 -12.94 0.97 52.40
C PRO A 26 -12.20 1.02 53.74
N SER A 27 -12.03 -0.13 54.39
CA SER A 27 -11.28 -0.23 55.64
C SER A 27 -9.79 0.08 55.42
N ALA A 28 -9.08 0.44 56.50
CA ALA A 28 -7.62 0.64 56.41
C ALA A 28 -6.87 -0.65 56.01
N ALA A 29 -7.45 -1.82 56.27
CA ALA A 29 -6.91 -3.10 55.84
C ALA A 29 -7.11 -3.30 54.31
N ASP A 30 -8.28 -2.94 53.79
CA ASP A 30 -8.57 -3.06 52.35
C ASP A 30 -7.72 -2.10 51.51
N LYS A 31 -7.52 -0.87 51.99
CA LYS A 31 -6.61 0.09 51.35
C LYS A 31 -5.17 -0.44 51.24
N ARG A 32 -4.65 -1.05 52.32
CA ARG A 32 -3.31 -1.65 52.30
C ARG A 32 -3.21 -2.82 51.34
N LYS A 33 -4.27 -3.65 51.25
CA LYS A 33 -4.29 -4.75 50.27
C LYS A 33 -4.37 -4.22 48.84
N ALA A 34 -5.13 -3.14 48.61
CA ALA A 34 -5.22 -2.48 47.31
C ALA A 34 -3.86 -1.92 46.88
N GLU A 35 -3.13 -1.25 47.79
CA GLU A 35 -1.78 -0.75 47.54
C GLU A 35 -0.78 -1.89 47.20
N TYR A 36 -0.86 -3.01 47.92
CA TYR A 36 -0.02 -4.17 47.64
C TYR A 36 -0.32 -4.75 46.25
N ALA A 37 -1.58 -4.99 45.92
CA ALA A 37 -2.00 -5.47 44.60
C ALA A 37 -1.60 -4.50 43.49
N PHE A 38 -1.68 -3.18 43.72
CA PHE A 38 -1.24 -2.14 42.80
C PHE A 38 0.26 -2.21 42.57
N MET A 39 1.10 -2.31 43.61
CA MET A 39 2.56 -2.40 43.46
C MET A 39 2.97 -3.67 42.68
N GLU A 40 2.31 -4.80 42.92
CA GLU A 40 2.53 -6.04 42.19
C GLU A 40 2.12 -5.90 40.72
N ALA A 41 1.00 -5.23 40.43
CA ALA A 41 0.55 -4.93 39.08
C ALA A 41 1.55 -4.08 38.32
N ILE A 42 2.13 -3.05 38.93
CA ILE A 42 3.17 -2.22 38.29
C ILE A 42 4.39 -3.07 37.95
N SER A 43 4.83 -3.97 38.82
CA SER A 43 5.93 -4.89 38.56
C SER A 43 5.64 -5.83 37.37
N LYS A 44 4.42 -6.36 37.29
CA LYS A 44 3.98 -7.19 36.14
C LYS A 44 3.98 -6.42 34.82
N LYS A 45 3.48 -5.18 34.84
CA LYS A 45 3.48 -4.28 33.69
C LYS A 45 4.90 -4.00 33.19
N GLU A 46 5.85 -3.71 34.11
CA GLU A 46 7.27 -3.50 33.76
C GLU A 46 7.93 -4.77 33.19
N ALA A 47 7.45 -5.94 33.60
CA ALA A 47 7.87 -7.23 33.03
C ALA A 47 7.22 -7.57 31.69
N GLY A 48 6.31 -6.72 31.16
CA GLY A 48 5.59 -6.93 29.91
C GLY A 48 4.35 -7.82 30.00
N ASP A 49 4.00 -8.29 31.22
CA ASP A 49 2.81 -9.14 31.47
C ASP A 49 1.58 -8.26 31.71
N ILE A 50 1.04 -7.71 30.61
CA ILE A 50 -0.04 -6.72 30.66
C ILE A 50 -1.35 -7.32 31.19
N ASP A 51 -1.66 -8.58 30.82
CA ASP A 51 -2.87 -9.26 31.27
C ASP A 51 -2.86 -9.51 32.78
N ALA A 52 -1.75 -9.99 33.34
CA ALA A 52 -1.62 -10.17 34.78
C ALA A 52 -1.64 -8.81 35.52
N ALA A 53 -1.01 -7.78 34.99
CA ALA A 53 -1.07 -6.43 35.55
C ALA A 53 -2.52 -5.92 35.59
N TYR A 54 -3.27 -6.08 34.49
CA TYR A 54 -4.67 -5.68 34.42
C TYR A 54 -5.56 -6.43 35.44
N ALA A 55 -5.38 -7.75 35.58
CA ALA A 55 -6.11 -8.55 36.54
C ALA A 55 -5.86 -8.07 37.99
N LEU A 56 -4.61 -7.79 38.35
CA LEU A 56 -4.24 -7.27 39.68
C LEU A 56 -4.79 -5.85 39.91
N LEU A 57 -4.76 -4.98 38.94
CA LEU A 57 -5.33 -3.63 38.99
C LEU A 57 -6.85 -3.67 39.21
N ARG A 58 -7.55 -4.53 38.50
CA ARG A 58 -9.00 -4.76 38.70
C ARG A 58 -9.29 -5.24 40.13
N HIS A 59 -8.48 -6.13 40.66
CA HIS A 59 -8.62 -6.56 42.05
C HIS A 59 -8.39 -5.39 43.02
N ALA A 60 -7.36 -4.56 42.79
CA ALA A 60 -7.08 -3.39 43.61
C ALA A 60 -8.27 -2.39 43.63
N VAL A 61 -8.93 -2.16 42.49
CA VAL A 61 -10.16 -1.32 42.42
C VAL A 61 -11.28 -1.88 43.25
N THR A 62 -11.46 -3.21 43.31
CA THR A 62 -12.54 -3.78 44.17
C THR A 62 -12.29 -3.54 45.65
N LEU A 63 -11.03 -3.36 46.06
CA LEU A 63 -10.62 -3.12 47.44
C LEU A 63 -10.66 -1.61 47.83
N ASP A 64 -10.26 -0.73 46.90
CA ASP A 64 -10.29 0.73 47.09
C ASP A 64 -10.79 1.43 45.81
N PRO A 65 -12.10 1.41 45.54
CA PRO A 65 -12.70 1.87 44.30
C PRO A 65 -12.57 3.38 44.04
N ASN A 66 -12.35 4.15 45.10
CA ASN A 66 -12.21 5.62 44.98
C ASN A 66 -10.76 6.09 44.95
N ASN A 67 -9.78 5.19 44.80
CA ASN A 67 -8.38 5.57 44.69
C ASN A 67 -8.07 6.10 43.27
N PRO A 68 -7.81 7.40 43.12
CA PRO A 68 -7.63 7.99 41.77
C PRO A 68 -6.44 7.43 41.02
N THR A 69 -5.34 7.09 41.72
CA THR A 69 -4.16 6.49 41.11
C THR A 69 -4.45 5.09 40.59
N ILE A 70 -5.10 4.24 41.38
CA ILE A 70 -5.47 2.89 40.94
C ILE A 70 -6.41 2.96 39.74
N ASN A 71 -7.44 3.81 39.79
CA ASN A 71 -8.37 4.02 38.68
C ASN A 71 -7.67 4.49 37.40
N TYR A 72 -6.71 5.41 37.51
CA TYR A 72 -5.91 5.86 36.38
C TYR A 72 -5.15 4.70 35.74
N TYR A 73 -4.43 3.90 36.53
CA TYR A 73 -3.62 2.79 36.01
C TYR A 73 -4.47 1.65 35.46
N VAL A 74 -5.69 1.42 35.98
CA VAL A 74 -6.66 0.48 35.38
C VAL A 74 -7.04 0.95 33.99
N GLY A 75 -7.46 2.21 33.83
CA GLY A 75 -7.81 2.78 32.52
C GLY A 75 -6.64 2.77 31.56
N PHE A 76 -5.45 3.21 32.01
CA PHE A 76 -4.25 3.21 31.19
C PHE A 76 -3.83 1.81 30.73
N THR A 77 -3.90 0.81 31.61
CA THR A 77 -3.53 -0.58 31.26
C THR A 77 -4.57 -1.21 30.35
N MET A 78 -5.84 -0.89 30.54
CA MET A 78 -6.95 -1.35 29.70
C MET A 78 -6.76 -0.94 28.22
N LEU A 79 -6.25 0.27 27.97
CA LEU A 79 -5.94 0.78 26.61
C LEU A 79 -4.75 0.09 25.94
N ASN A 80 -3.94 -0.66 26.70
CA ASN A 80 -2.79 -1.40 26.18
C ASN A 80 -3.06 -2.90 26.00
N LEU A 81 -4.32 -3.34 26.09
CA LEU A 81 -4.72 -4.71 25.78
C LEU A 81 -4.88 -4.90 24.27
N ASP A 82 -4.51 -6.05 23.74
CA ASP A 82 -4.45 -6.34 22.30
C ASP A 82 -5.77 -6.18 21.51
N ARG A 83 -6.91 -6.05 22.19
CA ARG A 83 -8.23 -5.93 21.56
C ARG A 83 -9.17 -5.05 22.38
N THR A 84 -8.91 -3.75 22.36
CA THR A 84 -9.77 -2.79 23.06
C THR A 84 -10.94 -2.35 22.17
N THR A 85 -12.17 -2.41 22.68
CA THR A 85 -13.37 -1.91 21.99
C THR A 85 -13.60 -0.43 22.30
N ASP A 86 -14.42 0.27 21.49
CA ASP A 86 -14.76 1.68 21.72
C ASP A 86 -15.41 1.90 23.10
N GLU A 87 -16.27 0.99 23.57
CA GLU A 87 -16.89 1.05 24.90
C GLU A 87 -15.83 0.92 26.02
N GLU A 88 -14.79 0.14 25.80
CA GLU A 88 -13.68 -0.01 26.73
C GLU A 88 -12.78 1.23 26.74
N VAL A 89 -12.59 1.89 25.59
CA VAL A 89 -11.89 3.18 25.48
C VAL A 89 -12.64 4.25 26.30
N ASP A 90 -13.96 4.34 26.17
CA ASP A 90 -14.78 5.27 26.94
C ASP A 90 -14.69 5.00 28.45
N SER A 91 -14.75 3.72 28.84
CA SER A 91 -14.64 3.30 30.25
C SER A 91 -13.25 3.60 30.81
N ALA A 92 -12.19 3.32 30.08
CA ALA A 92 -10.82 3.62 30.46
C ALA A 92 -10.59 5.12 30.63
N THR A 93 -11.09 5.91 29.67
CA THR A 93 -11.01 7.37 29.71
C THR A 93 -11.75 7.96 30.91
N ALA A 94 -12.94 7.43 31.24
CA ALA A 94 -13.71 7.83 32.42
C ALA A 94 -12.97 7.53 33.75
N LEU A 95 -12.30 6.37 33.84
CA LEU A 95 -11.49 6.02 35.02
C LEU A 95 -10.27 6.95 35.14
N MET A 96 -9.56 7.22 34.05
CA MET A 96 -8.42 8.13 34.07
C MET A 96 -8.81 9.57 34.40
N ARG A 97 -10.03 10.00 34.04
CA ARG A 97 -10.56 11.32 34.34
C ARG A 97 -10.66 11.59 35.85
N ILE A 98 -10.92 10.58 36.65
CA ILE A 98 -11.01 10.71 38.11
C ILE A 98 -9.70 11.32 38.66
N ASN A 99 -8.56 10.90 38.18
CA ASN A 99 -7.26 11.45 38.59
C ASN A 99 -7.13 12.95 38.30
N THR A 100 -7.65 13.43 37.19
CA THR A 100 -7.56 14.86 36.81
C THR A 100 -8.37 15.76 37.76
N ILE A 101 -9.39 15.20 38.40
CA ILE A 101 -10.28 15.91 39.35
C ILE A 101 -9.71 15.83 40.76
N GLU A 102 -9.36 14.64 41.22
CA GLU A 102 -8.92 14.38 42.61
C GLU A 102 -7.44 14.74 42.83
N ARG A 103 -6.62 14.61 41.77
CA ARG A 103 -5.18 14.88 41.77
C ARG A 103 -4.74 15.77 40.61
N PRO A 104 -5.23 17.00 40.52
CA PRO A 104 -4.94 17.89 39.40
C PRO A 104 -3.47 18.34 39.34
N GLY A 105 -2.67 17.98 40.34
CA GLY A 105 -1.21 18.21 40.39
C GLY A 105 -0.35 17.03 39.92
N ASP A 106 -0.94 15.87 39.61
CA ASP A 106 -0.17 14.74 39.09
C ASP A 106 0.18 15.03 37.63
N TYR A 107 1.41 15.49 37.36
CA TYR A 107 1.80 16.04 36.08
C TYR A 107 1.72 14.99 34.96
N TYR A 108 2.42 13.86 35.10
CA TYR A 108 2.56 12.88 34.03
C TYR A 108 1.25 12.18 33.68
N GLU A 109 0.49 11.79 34.70
CA GLU A 109 -0.79 11.12 34.52
C GLU A 109 -1.79 12.03 33.82
N ASN A 110 -1.87 13.28 34.23
CA ASN A 110 -2.79 14.26 33.63
C ASN A 110 -2.31 14.67 32.23
N TYR A 111 -1.02 14.74 31.99
CA TYR A 111 -0.44 15.01 30.69
C TYR A 111 -0.77 13.89 29.68
N ILE A 112 -0.57 12.63 30.06
CA ILE A 112 -0.93 11.47 29.22
C ILE A 112 -2.44 11.44 28.97
N TYR A 113 -3.24 11.72 29.97
CA TYR A 113 -4.70 11.82 29.79
C TYR A 113 -5.10 12.92 28.81
N ALA A 114 -4.43 14.06 28.83
CA ALA A 114 -4.68 15.14 27.87
C ALA A 114 -4.30 14.73 26.43
N ILE A 115 -3.15 14.05 26.26
CA ILE A 115 -2.74 13.50 24.95
C ILE A 115 -3.79 12.51 24.43
N LEU A 116 -4.21 11.58 25.25
CA LEU A 116 -5.24 10.59 24.91
C LEU A 116 -6.53 11.28 24.43
N ASN A 117 -7.04 12.25 25.20
CA ASN A 117 -8.24 12.97 24.79
C ASN A 117 -8.06 13.75 23.48
N ALA A 118 -6.87 14.32 23.25
CA ALA A 118 -6.57 14.99 21.98
C ALA A 118 -6.58 14.00 20.79
N SER A 119 -6.04 12.78 20.98
CA SER A 119 -6.05 11.73 19.95
C SER A 119 -7.46 11.18 19.69
N LEU A 120 -8.30 11.12 20.71
CA LEU A 120 -9.72 10.74 20.60
C LEU A 120 -10.62 11.89 20.13
N SER A 121 -10.05 13.01 19.67
CA SER A 121 -10.78 14.22 19.24
C SER A 121 -11.62 14.89 20.33
N ASN A 122 -11.42 14.54 21.60
CA ASN A 122 -12.06 15.19 22.73
C ASN A 122 -11.26 16.43 23.18
N HIS A 123 -11.13 17.39 22.24
CA HIS A 123 -10.27 18.56 22.41
C HIS A 123 -10.70 19.47 23.59
N ALA A 124 -11.98 19.53 23.92
CA ALA A 124 -12.46 20.32 25.05
C ALA A 124 -11.90 19.82 26.39
N GLU A 125 -11.91 18.51 26.61
CA GLU A 125 -11.37 17.91 27.82
C GLU A 125 -9.83 17.99 27.85
N ALA A 126 -9.17 17.75 26.71
CA ALA A 126 -7.71 17.95 26.59
C ALA A 126 -7.32 19.37 26.98
N THR A 127 -8.01 20.38 26.43
CA THR A 127 -7.77 21.80 26.77
C THR A 127 -7.95 22.07 28.27
N ARG A 128 -9.03 21.61 28.86
CA ARG A 128 -9.29 21.79 30.30
C ARG A 128 -8.12 21.29 31.16
N VAL A 129 -7.59 20.12 30.84
CA VAL A 129 -6.48 19.53 31.59
C VAL A 129 -5.18 20.26 31.31
N LEU A 130 -4.87 20.60 30.05
CA LEU A 130 -3.67 21.32 29.67
C LEU A 130 -3.62 22.75 30.28
N GLU A 131 -4.77 23.47 30.32
CA GLU A 131 -4.87 24.77 31.00
C GLU A 131 -4.49 24.65 32.48
N ASN A 132 -5.00 23.61 33.17
CA ASN A 132 -4.69 23.37 34.56
C ASN A 132 -3.20 23.07 34.77
N LEU A 133 -2.64 22.21 33.91
CA LEU A 133 -1.21 21.86 33.99
C LEU A 133 -0.33 23.09 33.69
N ALA A 134 -0.61 23.86 32.64
CA ALA A 134 0.15 25.04 32.29
C ALA A 134 0.12 26.11 33.40
N LYS A 135 -1.02 26.26 34.06
CA LYS A 135 -1.14 27.16 35.21
C LYS A 135 -0.32 26.72 36.42
N ARG A 136 -0.26 25.40 36.70
CA ARG A 136 0.49 24.84 37.85
C ARG A 136 1.98 24.72 37.57
N TYR A 137 2.34 24.43 36.33
CA TYR A 137 3.70 24.16 35.88
C TYR A 137 4.13 25.09 34.73
N PRO A 138 4.19 26.41 34.97
CA PRO A 138 4.47 27.38 33.91
C PRO A 138 5.89 27.24 33.31
N ALA A 139 6.80 26.55 34.02
CA ALA A 139 8.14 26.23 33.52
C ALA A 139 8.17 25.00 32.59
N LYS A 140 7.06 24.27 32.44
CA LYS A 140 6.93 23.14 31.53
C LYS A 140 6.49 23.62 30.16
N THR A 141 7.45 24.13 29.40
CA THR A 141 7.23 24.80 28.11
C THR A 141 6.67 23.89 27.03
N GLU A 142 6.87 22.58 27.15
CA GLU A 142 6.30 21.55 26.27
C GLU A 142 4.77 21.49 26.27
N LEU A 143 4.10 22.05 27.29
CA LEU A 143 2.65 22.14 27.35
C LEU A 143 2.05 23.17 26.38
N PHE A 144 2.77 24.25 26.10
CA PHE A 144 2.22 25.38 25.36
C PHE A 144 1.91 25.06 23.89
N PRO A 145 2.77 24.38 23.13
CA PRO A 145 2.43 23.96 21.76
C PRO A 145 1.19 23.07 21.69
N MET A 146 1.04 22.15 22.63
CA MET A 146 -0.12 21.25 22.69
C MET A 146 -1.40 22.01 23.05
N LEU A 147 -1.31 22.92 24.03
CA LEU A 147 -2.45 23.76 24.43
C LEU A 147 -2.88 24.68 23.28
N ALA A 148 -1.92 25.30 22.59
CA ALA A 148 -2.19 26.14 21.42
C ALA A 148 -2.87 25.33 20.31
N LYS A 149 -2.35 24.13 19.99
CA LYS A 149 -2.97 23.22 19.02
C LYS A 149 -4.40 22.85 19.43
N SER A 150 -4.60 22.53 20.72
CA SER A 150 -5.92 22.18 21.23
C SER A 150 -6.94 23.33 21.13
N TYR A 151 -6.52 24.57 21.36
CA TYR A 151 -7.33 25.75 21.10
C TYR A 151 -7.64 25.94 19.61
N ALA A 152 -6.62 25.80 18.76
CA ALA A 152 -6.76 26.01 17.31
C ALA A 152 -7.74 25.04 16.67
N VAL A 153 -7.71 23.74 17.05
CA VAL A 153 -8.66 22.74 16.55
C VAL A 153 -10.11 23.08 16.95
N GLN A 154 -10.30 23.79 18.07
CA GLN A 154 -11.60 24.27 18.51
C GLN A 154 -12.00 25.63 17.90
N GLY A 155 -11.19 26.16 16.96
CA GLY A 155 -11.41 27.48 16.33
C GLY A 155 -11.03 28.68 17.21
N ASN A 156 -10.45 28.46 18.39
CA ASN A 156 -10.05 29.53 19.32
C ASN A 156 -8.64 30.07 18.99
N PHE A 157 -8.47 30.62 17.78
CA PHE A 157 -7.17 31.05 17.27
C PHE A 157 -6.52 32.15 18.11
N ASP A 158 -7.29 33.09 18.67
CA ASP A 158 -6.75 34.14 19.54
C ASP A 158 -6.08 33.56 20.79
N LYS A 159 -6.70 32.56 21.43
CA LYS A 159 -6.10 31.88 22.59
C LYS A 159 -4.88 31.05 22.16
N ALA A 160 -4.93 30.41 21.00
CA ALA A 160 -3.80 29.66 20.46
C ALA A 160 -2.59 30.56 20.26
N ILE A 161 -2.78 31.73 19.62
CA ILE A 161 -1.73 32.74 19.41
C ILE A 161 -1.18 33.27 20.75
N ALA A 162 -2.06 33.66 21.68
CA ALA A 162 -1.65 34.15 23.00
C ALA A 162 -0.85 33.11 23.81
N THR A 163 -1.17 31.84 23.60
CA THR A 163 -0.43 30.73 24.23
C THR A 163 0.99 30.63 23.68
N ILE A 164 1.17 30.73 22.35
CA ILE A 164 2.50 30.77 21.74
C ILE A 164 3.26 32.06 22.09
N ASP A 165 2.58 33.21 22.19
CA ASP A 165 3.18 34.45 22.69
C ASP A 165 3.76 34.30 24.11
N SER A 166 3.08 33.52 24.95
CA SER A 166 3.56 33.23 26.30
C SER A 166 4.81 32.33 26.27
N LEU A 167 4.86 31.38 25.39
CA LEU A 167 6.04 30.53 25.16
C LEU A 167 7.23 31.37 24.65
N GLU A 168 7.01 32.23 23.64
CA GLU A 168 8.05 33.10 23.09
C GLU A 168 8.63 34.11 24.10
N LYS A 169 7.83 34.54 25.09
CA LYS A 169 8.33 35.40 26.20
C LYS A 169 9.31 34.67 27.09
N THR A 170 9.17 33.35 27.22
CA THR A 170 9.99 32.52 28.11
C THR A 170 11.21 31.97 27.40
N GLU A 171 11.08 31.47 26.20
CA GLU A 171 12.15 30.78 25.46
C GLU A 171 12.73 31.59 24.29
N GLY A 172 12.10 32.70 23.92
CA GLY A 172 12.43 33.42 22.70
C GLY A 172 11.65 32.91 21.47
N ARG A 173 11.71 33.68 20.39
CA ARG A 173 11.08 33.34 19.12
C ARG A 173 11.93 32.33 18.37
N THR A 174 11.28 31.30 17.84
CA THR A 174 11.86 30.27 17.00
C THR A 174 11.11 30.15 15.67
N VAL A 175 11.69 29.44 14.71
CA VAL A 175 11.01 29.09 13.46
C VAL A 175 9.72 28.33 13.74
N THR A 176 9.76 27.37 14.66
CA THR A 176 8.60 26.55 15.03
C THR A 176 7.47 27.39 15.62
N THR A 177 7.77 28.24 16.60
CA THR A 177 6.74 29.09 17.23
C THR A 177 6.16 30.12 16.25
N THR A 178 7.02 30.71 15.39
CA THR A 178 6.57 31.62 14.35
C THR A 178 5.67 30.91 13.32
N SER A 179 6.05 29.72 12.87
CA SER A 179 5.24 28.93 11.92
C SER A 179 3.86 28.58 12.51
N MET A 180 3.83 28.16 13.77
CA MET A 180 2.55 27.89 14.47
C MET A 180 1.66 29.14 14.51
N LYS A 181 2.22 30.29 14.92
CA LYS A 181 1.46 31.56 14.96
C LYS A 181 0.96 31.98 13.60
N VAL A 182 1.81 31.92 12.59
CA VAL A 182 1.47 32.24 11.21
C VAL A 182 0.32 31.35 10.72
N ASN A 183 0.36 30.05 10.97
CA ASN A 183 -0.71 29.12 10.61
C ASN A 183 -2.03 29.46 11.31
N TYR A 184 -1.99 29.88 12.57
CA TYR A 184 -3.20 30.32 13.29
C TYR A 184 -3.71 31.66 12.76
N LEU A 185 -2.82 32.60 12.45
CA LEU A 185 -3.16 33.91 11.88
C LEU A 185 -3.79 33.81 10.48
N PHE A 186 -3.40 32.82 9.67
CA PHE A 186 -4.08 32.57 8.38
C PHE A 186 -5.57 32.30 8.56
N ASN A 187 -5.95 31.63 9.65
CA ASN A 187 -7.37 31.37 9.95
C ASN A 187 -8.13 32.63 10.45
N THR A 188 -7.42 33.64 10.92
CA THR A 188 -8.04 34.92 11.32
C THR A 188 -8.13 35.93 10.17
N GLY A 189 -7.40 35.71 9.07
CA GLY A 189 -7.34 36.59 7.90
C GLY A 189 -6.50 37.83 8.10
N ASP A 190 -5.79 38.01 9.21
CA ASP A 190 -4.94 39.17 9.48
C ASP A 190 -3.59 39.09 8.74
N THR A 191 -3.61 39.48 7.46
CA THR A 191 -2.44 39.52 6.59
C THR A 191 -1.29 40.36 7.16
N ALA A 192 -1.62 41.50 7.83
CA ALA A 192 -0.59 42.36 8.39
C ALA A 192 0.14 41.69 9.55
N ALA A 193 -0.59 41.02 10.44
CA ALA A 193 -0.01 40.25 11.54
C ALA A 193 0.80 39.03 11.04
N ILE A 194 0.34 38.35 9.99
CA ILE A 194 1.06 37.24 9.34
C ILE A 194 2.46 37.69 8.90
N ILE A 195 2.51 38.72 8.05
CA ILE A 195 3.76 39.28 7.50
C ILE A 195 4.67 39.81 8.62
N ASN A 196 4.09 40.49 9.61
CA ASN A 196 4.86 41.07 10.71
C ASN A 196 5.54 39.99 11.55
N ASN A 197 4.86 38.88 11.86
CA ASN A 197 5.47 37.78 12.62
C ASN A 197 6.66 37.14 11.86
N GLY A 198 6.55 36.95 10.55
CA GLY A 198 7.68 36.48 9.75
C GLY A 198 8.84 37.48 9.71
N LYS A 199 8.56 38.81 9.59
CA LYS A 199 9.59 39.85 9.62
C LYS A 199 10.31 39.93 10.97
N LEU A 200 9.62 39.70 12.08
CA LEU A 200 10.23 39.68 13.39
C LEU A 200 11.24 38.54 13.51
N LEU A 201 10.89 37.33 13.01
CA LEU A 201 11.84 36.22 12.99
C LEU A 201 13.06 36.51 12.08
N LEU A 202 12.81 37.13 10.92
CA LEU A 202 13.88 37.52 10.01
C LEU A 202 14.81 38.57 10.62
N HIS A 203 14.27 39.51 11.42
CA HIS A 203 15.05 40.48 12.17
C HIS A 203 15.95 39.81 13.23
N ASP A 204 15.41 38.79 13.91
CA ASP A 204 16.13 38.04 14.96
C ASP A 204 17.27 37.17 14.38
N ALA A 205 17.14 36.71 13.11
CA ALA A 205 18.13 35.88 12.43
C ALA A 205 18.36 36.29 10.95
N PRO A 206 18.94 37.47 10.68
CA PRO A 206 19.00 38.06 9.33
C PRO A 206 19.88 37.29 8.33
N ASN A 207 20.85 36.53 8.84
CA ASN A 207 21.82 35.78 8.04
C ASN A 207 21.54 34.27 8.00
N SER A 208 20.33 33.86 8.23
CA SER A 208 19.92 32.47 8.13
C SER A 208 18.99 32.25 6.92
N ALA A 209 19.16 31.14 6.20
CA ALA A 209 18.30 30.76 5.08
C ALA A 209 16.86 30.45 5.55
N VAL A 210 16.71 29.82 6.72
CA VAL A 210 15.43 29.29 7.22
C VAL A 210 14.36 30.39 7.40
N PRO A 211 14.62 31.55 8.06
CA PRO A 211 13.65 32.63 8.15
C PRO A 211 13.28 33.23 6.78
N ASN A 212 14.23 33.30 5.85
CA ASN A 212 13.94 33.75 4.50
C ASN A 212 13.03 32.77 3.76
N ALA A 213 13.29 31.46 3.86
CA ALA A 213 12.41 30.44 3.28
C ALA A 213 10.99 30.47 3.90
N LEU A 214 10.89 30.68 5.23
CA LEU A 214 9.59 30.87 5.89
C LEU A 214 8.84 32.09 5.37
N MET A 215 9.54 33.21 5.15
CA MET A 215 8.92 34.38 4.50
C MET A 215 8.45 34.08 3.08
N GLY A 216 9.23 33.29 2.31
CA GLY A 216 8.81 32.79 1.01
C GLY A 216 7.52 31.99 1.10
N ASN A 217 7.42 31.05 2.05
CA ASN A 217 6.22 30.25 2.30
C ASN A 217 5.01 31.14 2.67
N ILE A 218 5.20 32.15 3.51
CA ILE A 218 4.16 33.12 3.88
C ILE A 218 3.64 33.82 2.63
N PHE A 219 4.52 34.35 1.77
CA PHE A 219 4.09 35.05 0.56
C PHE A 219 3.47 34.12 -0.48
N ALA A 220 3.93 32.87 -0.58
CA ALA A 220 3.31 31.86 -1.44
C ALA A 220 1.87 31.58 -1.01
N GLN A 221 1.61 31.38 0.29
CA GLN A 221 0.27 31.17 0.83
C GLN A 221 -0.64 32.42 0.71
N LEU A 222 -0.05 33.60 0.72
CA LEU A 222 -0.76 34.85 0.46
C LEU A 222 -1.01 35.13 -1.05
N ASN A 223 -0.67 34.16 -1.91
CA ASN A 223 -0.79 34.28 -3.37
C ASN A 223 0.02 35.45 -3.96
N MET A 224 1.21 35.66 -3.44
CA MET A 224 2.17 36.69 -3.87
C MET A 224 3.47 36.04 -4.39
N PRO A 225 3.44 35.37 -5.55
CA PRO A 225 4.53 34.53 -6.04
C PRO A 225 5.84 35.30 -6.25
N ASP A 226 5.83 36.49 -6.77
CA ASP A 226 7.05 37.29 -7.00
C ASP A 226 7.82 37.54 -5.69
N SER A 227 7.08 37.86 -4.62
CA SER A 227 7.67 38.06 -3.29
C SER A 227 8.18 36.75 -2.73
N ALA A 228 7.44 35.65 -2.93
CA ALA A 228 7.84 34.33 -2.48
C ALA A 228 9.17 33.90 -3.13
N PHE A 229 9.30 34.00 -4.45
CA PHE A 229 10.54 33.71 -5.18
C PHE A 229 11.69 34.58 -4.70
N ALA A 230 11.49 35.88 -4.51
CA ALA A 230 12.54 36.78 -4.02
C ALA A 230 13.09 36.35 -2.66
N TYR A 231 12.25 35.86 -1.75
CA TYR A 231 12.68 35.36 -0.44
C TYR A 231 13.33 33.98 -0.50
N TYR A 232 12.87 33.06 -1.36
CA TYR A 232 13.53 31.79 -1.59
C TYR A 232 14.92 31.98 -2.21
N ASP A 233 15.03 32.88 -3.21
CA ASP A 233 16.33 33.18 -3.82
C ASP A 233 17.28 33.79 -2.80
N ARG A 234 16.78 34.64 -1.89
CA ARG A 234 17.58 35.19 -0.80
C ARG A 234 18.05 34.10 0.17
N ALA A 235 17.21 33.10 0.47
CA ALA A 235 17.63 31.96 1.26
C ALA A 235 18.78 31.21 0.59
N LEU A 236 18.71 30.97 -0.72
CA LEU A 236 19.76 30.30 -1.51
C LEU A 236 21.01 31.15 -1.71
N ILE A 237 20.92 32.48 -1.67
CA ILE A 237 22.10 33.35 -1.65
C ILE A 237 22.86 33.21 -0.32
N ILE A 238 22.12 33.09 0.80
CA ILE A 238 22.70 32.94 2.14
C ILE A 238 23.31 31.53 2.31
N GLU A 239 22.54 30.51 1.94
CA GLU A 239 22.91 29.10 2.02
C GLU A 239 22.60 28.40 0.68
N PRO A 240 23.56 28.34 -0.26
CA PRO A 240 23.33 27.74 -1.59
C PRO A 240 22.89 26.26 -1.53
N ASP A 241 23.26 25.55 -0.46
CA ASP A 241 22.91 24.15 -0.25
C ASP A 241 21.60 23.96 0.55
N TYR A 242 20.84 25.04 0.78
CA TYR A 242 19.57 24.93 1.48
C TYR A 242 18.47 24.38 0.56
N GLY A 243 18.49 23.07 0.32
CA GLY A 243 17.64 22.36 -0.63
C GLY A 243 16.13 22.50 -0.40
N TYR A 244 15.72 22.79 0.84
CA TYR A 244 14.30 23.06 1.12
C TYR A 244 13.76 24.34 0.44
N ALA A 245 14.60 25.33 0.16
CA ALA A 245 14.19 26.50 -0.62
C ALA A 245 13.93 26.11 -2.09
N ASN A 246 14.77 25.22 -2.68
CA ASN A 246 14.50 24.70 -4.02
C ASN A 246 13.18 23.91 -4.04
N LEU A 247 12.93 23.07 -3.03
CA LEU A 247 11.68 22.32 -2.91
C LEU A 247 10.45 23.23 -2.88
N GLN A 248 10.48 24.28 -2.09
CA GLN A 248 9.37 25.23 -2.00
C GLN A 248 9.19 26.03 -3.30
N LYS A 249 10.28 26.40 -3.97
CA LYS A 249 10.23 26.99 -5.32
C LYS A 249 9.57 26.03 -6.32
N ALA A 250 9.93 24.76 -6.26
CA ALA A 250 9.34 23.74 -7.14
C ALA A 250 7.82 23.68 -6.94
N TYR A 251 7.34 23.54 -5.70
CA TYR A 251 5.91 23.51 -5.42
C TYR A 251 5.18 24.78 -5.90
N LEU A 252 5.82 25.94 -5.77
CA LEU A 252 5.25 27.19 -6.26
C LEU A 252 5.19 27.21 -7.79
N TYR A 253 6.24 26.79 -8.50
CA TYR A 253 6.22 26.66 -9.96
C TYR A 253 5.14 25.69 -10.44
N ASN A 254 4.97 24.55 -9.76
CA ASN A 254 3.92 23.58 -10.05
C ASN A 254 2.52 24.22 -9.91
N SER A 255 2.28 24.95 -8.83
CA SER A 255 1.00 25.64 -8.61
C SER A 255 0.69 26.71 -9.67
N LEU A 256 1.72 27.26 -10.30
CA LEU A 256 1.62 28.24 -11.40
C LEU A 256 1.57 27.60 -12.79
N GLY A 257 1.68 26.27 -12.88
CA GLY A 257 1.70 25.53 -14.15
C GLY A 257 3.02 25.64 -14.94
N ASP A 258 4.11 26.10 -14.31
CA ASP A 258 5.43 26.19 -14.93
C ASP A 258 6.21 24.90 -14.74
N SER A 259 5.89 23.90 -15.55
CA SER A 259 6.50 22.57 -15.50
C SER A 259 8.02 22.59 -15.71
N THR A 260 8.54 23.50 -16.54
CA THR A 260 9.99 23.59 -16.84
C THR A 260 10.79 23.98 -15.60
N ASN A 261 10.36 25.03 -14.88
CA ASN A 261 11.05 25.45 -13.67
C ASN A 261 10.76 24.51 -12.50
N TYR A 262 9.55 23.92 -12.42
CA TYR A 262 9.25 22.85 -11.46
C TYR A 262 10.27 21.73 -11.52
N GLU A 263 10.48 21.16 -12.70
CA GLU A 263 11.42 20.06 -12.89
C GLU A 263 12.87 20.42 -12.57
N LYS A 264 13.27 21.63 -12.91
CA LYS A 264 14.60 22.12 -12.59
C LYS A 264 14.82 22.15 -11.06
N GLU A 265 13.88 22.72 -10.32
CA GLU A 265 14.00 22.87 -8.87
C GLU A 265 13.82 21.50 -8.14
N ILE A 266 12.94 20.62 -8.61
CA ILE A 266 12.81 19.24 -8.09
C ILE A 266 14.12 18.47 -8.28
N SER A 267 14.70 18.53 -9.47
CA SER A 267 15.99 17.89 -9.73
C SER A 267 17.09 18.42 -8.81
N ALA A 268 17.16 19.74 -8.63
CA ALA A 268 18.11 20.35 -7.70
C ALA A 268 17.90 19.87 -6.25
N THR A 269 16.65 19.75 -5.82
CA THR A 269 16.30 19.25 -4.49
C THR A 269 16.71 17.79 -4.31
N LEU A 270 16.34 16.92 -5.24
CA LEU A 270 16.62 15.48 -5.15
C LEU A 270 18.14 15.18 -5.19
N LEU A 271 18.91 15.97 -5.92
CA LEU A 271 20.36 15.83 -6.00
C LEU A 271 21.10 16.48 -4.82
N ASN A 272 20.41 17.27 -4.00
CA ASN A 272 21.00 17.93 -2.84
C ASN A 272 21.33 16.91 -1.73
N LYS A 273 22.57 16.91 -1.25
CA LYS A 273 23.05 15.96 -0.23
C LYS A 273 22.52 16.27 1.17
N ASN A 274 22.07 17.51 1.41
CA ASN A 274 21.58 17.96 2.71
C ASN A 274 20.08 17.73 2.90
N ILE A 275 19.37 17.29 1.87
CA ILE A 275 17.98 16.80 1.98
C ILE A 275 18.03 15.37 2.51
N ASP A 276 17.27 15.11 3.56
CA ASP A 276 17.16 13.79 4.15
C ASP A 276 16.51 12.78 3.20
N VAL A 277 16.77 11.51 3.43
CA VAL A 277 16.34 10.41 2.55
C VAL A 277 14.82 10.29 2.53
N ASP A 278 14.15 10.44 3.67
CA ASP A 278 12.69 10.31 3.76
C ASP A 278 12.02 11.39 2.90
N THR A 279 12.47 12.64 2.99
CA THR A 279 12.00 13.74 2.12
C THR A 279 12.24 13.43 0.63
N LYS A 280 13.39 12.85 0.27
CA LYS A 280 13.67 12.44 -1.12
C LYS A 280 12.72 11.34 -1.60
N VAL A 281 12.42 10.37 -0.74
CA VAL A 281 11.48 9.28 -1.05
C VAL A 281 10.08 9.84 -1.29
N ASP A 282 9.61 10.75 -0.44
CA ASP A 282 8.30 11.39 -0.60
C ASP A 282 8.21 12.15 -1.94
N ILE A 283 9.21 12.97 -2.23
CA ILE A 283 9.28 13.73 -3.49
C ILE A 283 9.32 12.78 -4.70
N LEU A 284 10.16 11.73 -4.65
CA LEU A 284 10.26 10.76 -5.74
C LEU A 284 8.95 10.00 -5.95
N THR A 285 8.25 9.64 -4.88
CA THR A 285 6.98 8.94 -4.96
C THR A 285 5.95 9.75 -5.75
N ASP A 286 5.80 11.04 -5.43
CA ASP A 286 4.88 11.92 -6.14
C ASP A 286 5.36 12.17 -7.58
N TYR A 287 6.64 12.45 -7.77
CA TYR A 287 7.22 12.71 -9.07
C TYR A 287 7.08 11.52 -10.04
N ILE A 288 7.32 10.29 -9.56
CA ILE A 288 7.16 9.08 -10.38
C ILE A 288 5.70 8.81 -10.70
N ARG A 289 4.79 9.07 -9.78
CA ARG A 289 3.35 8.95 -10.05
C ARG A 289 2.95 9.87 -11.21
N ASP A 290 3.41 11.11 -11.20
CA ASP A 290 3.14 12.08 -12.27
C ASP A 290 3.77 11.63 -13.60
N CYS A 291 5.02 11.15 -13.59
CA CYS A 291 5.69 10.60 -14.77
C CYS A 291 4.91 9.43 -15.39
N ILE A 292 4.46 8.47 -14.57
CA ILE A 292 3.68 7.31 -15.02
C ILE A 292 2.33 7.77 -15.61
N GLN A 293 1.63 8.69 -14.96
CA GLN A 293 0.35 9.21 -15.45
C GLN A 293 0.48 9.96 -16.78
N GLN A 294 1.59 10.67 -16.99
CA GLN A 294 1.88 11.41 -18.21
C GLN A 294 2.54 10.55 -19.32
N GLY A 295 2.90 9.31 -19.00
CA GLY A 295 3.63 8.44 -19.91
C GLY A 295 5.09 8.85 -20.13
N ASP A 296 5.70 9.62 -19.22
CA ASP A 296 7.09 10.05 -19.32
C ASP A 296 8.05 8.88 -19.00
N SER A 297 8.72 8.39 -20.04
CA SER A 297 9.72 7.32 -19.97
C SER A 297 11.13 7.82 -20.29
N SER A 298 11.43 9.09 -20.02
CA SER A 298 12.67 9.75 -20.42
C SER A 298 13.91 9.22 -19.68
N ALA A 299 15.05 9.22 -20.36
CA ALA A 299 16.35 8.87 -19.77
C ALA A 299 16.78 9.82 -18.64
N ARG A 300 16.15 10.98 -18.52
CA ARG A 300 16.39 11.94 -17.46
C ARG A 300 16.02 11.36 -16.08
N VAL A 301 14.87 10.69 -15.99
CA VAL A 301 14.40 10.04 -14.76
C VAL A 301 15.37 8.93 -14.34
N ASP A 302 15.81 8.11 -15.30
CA ASP A 302 16.82 7.06 -15.03
C ASP A 302 18.11 7.65 -14.45
N ASN A 303 18.60 8.75 -15.02
CA ASN A 303 19.82 9.40 -14.54
C ASN A 303 19.65 10.02 -13.15
N MET A 304 18.47 10.53 -12.84
CA MET A 304 18.14 11.05 -11.51
C MET A 304 18.20 9.93 -10.47
N PHE A 305 17.54 8.79 -10.71
CA PHE A 305 17.61 7.64 -9.81
C PHE A 305 19.03 7.14 -9.61
N ARG A 306 19.80 6.98 -10.69
CA ARG A 306 21.21 6.55 -10.60
C ARG A 306 22.05 7.51 -9.76
N THR A 307 21.83 8.81 -9.89
CA THR A 307 22.57 9.79 -9.11
C THR A 307 22.19 9.75 -7.63
N ILE A 308 20.89 9.61 -7.32
CA ILE A 308 20.41 9.50 -5.94
C ILE A 308 20.91 8.19 -5.31
N LEU A 309 20.87 7.09 -6.03
CA LEU A 309 21.39 5.80 -5.56
C LEU A 309 22.91 5.81 -5.35
N ASN A 310 23.66 6.62 -6.09
CA ASN A 310 25.09 6.83 -5.80
C ASN A 310 25.32 7.59 -4.49
N GLN A 311 24.36 8.41 -4.06
CA GLN A 311 24.41 9.10 -2.76
C GLN A 311 23.92 8.19 -1.62
N HIS A 312 22.92 7.34 -1.89
CA HIS A 312 22.22 6.48 -0.94
C HIS A 312 22.16 5.02 -1.47
N PRO A 313 23.30 4.31 -1.58
CA PRO A 313 23.37 3.02 -2.29
C PRO A 313 22.58 1.89 -1.61
N HIS A 314 22.31 2.00 -0.31
CA HIS A 314 21.63 0.99 0.49
C HIS A 314 20.17 1.32 0.80
N GLU A 315 19.63 2.39 0.17
CA GLU A 315 18.25 2.82 0.44
C GLU A 315 17.25 1.97 -0.33
N ALA A 316 16.60 1.05 0.37
CA ALA A 316 15.67 0.09 -0.21
C ALA A 316 14.45 0.77 -0.86
N GLN A 317 13.91 1.82 -0.24
CA GLN A 317 12.72 2.52 -0.76
C GLN A 317 12.99 3.18 -2.11
N ILE A 318 14.15 3.80 -2.29
CA ILE A 318 14.55 4.40 -3.58
C ILE A 318 14.70 3.33 -4.65
N ARG A 319 15.26 2.15 -4.30
CA ARG A 319 15.39 1.03 -5.23
C ARG A 319 14.03 0.44 -5.63
N HIS A 320 13.08 0.37 -4.69
CA HIS A 320 11.70 -0.02 -4.99
C HIS A 320 11.06 0.94 -6.00
N LEU A 321 11.11 2.24 -5.72
CA LEU A 321 10.56 3.26 -6.64
C LEU A 321 11.21 3.19 -8.02
N PHE A 322 12.52 2.96 -8.08
CA PHE A 322 13.21 2.80 -9.36
C PHE A 322 12.78 1.53 -10.09
N SER A 323 12.63 0.41 -9.37
CA SER A 323 12.10 -0.84 -9.94
C SER A 323 10.68 -0.65 -10.50
N ASP A 324 9.82 0.10 -9.80
CA ASP A 324 8.45 0.40 -10.26
C ASP A 324 8.46 1.21 -11.56
N TYR A 325 9.28 2.26 -11.60
CA TYR A 325 9.43 3.08 -12.79
C TYR A 325 10.02 2.32 -13.98
N LEU A 326 11.03 1.48 -13.75
CA LEU A 326 11.61 0.61 -14.78
C LEU A 326 10.61 -0.43 -15.29
N SER A 327 9.76 -0.96 -14.39
CA SER A 327 8.67 -1.88 -14.75
C SER A 327 7.63 -1.20 -15.63
N PHE A 328 7.26 0.04 -15.33
CA PHE A 328 6.41 0.85 -16.20
C PHE A 328 6.99 1.03 -17.60
N LYS A 329 8.30 1.23 -17.70
CA LYS A 329 9.02 1.29 -18.99
C LYS A 329 9.17 -0.06 -19.68
N LYS A 330 8.72 -1.15 -19.09
CA LYS A 330 8.96 -2.54 -19.51
C LYS A 330 10.46 -2.92 -19.53
N ASP A 331 11.30 -2.18 -18.80
CA ASP A 331 12.72 -2.52 -18.59
C ASP A 331 12.85 -3.52 -17.41
N TYR A 332 12.27 -4.70 -17.59
CA TYR A 332 12.17 -5.72 -16.56
C TYR A 332 13.53 -6.21 -16.05
N LYS A 333 14.54 -6.19 -16.93
CA LYS A 333 15.91 -6.58 -16.56
C LYS A 333 16.49 -5.66 -15.48
N ASN A 334 16.47 -4.35 -15.71
CA ASN A 334 17.01 -3.40 -14.76
C ASN A 334 16.10 -3.27 -13.53
N ALA A 335 14.79 -3.46 -13.67
CA ALA A 335 13.84 -3.52 -12.55
C ALA A 335 14.17 -4.68 -11.60
N ALA A 336 14.40 -5.89 -12.13
CA ALA A 336 14.81 -7.06 -11.36
C ALA A 336 16.15 -6.85 -10.66
N GLU A 337 17.12 -6.18 -11.30
CA GLU A 337 18.40 -5.84 -10.71
C GLU A 337 18.22 -4.97 -9.45
N GLN A 338 17.33 -3.97 -9.47
CA GLN A 338 17.06 -3.15 -8.27
C GLN A 338 16.50 -3.96 -7.11
N LEU A 339 15.54 -4.87 -7.37
CA LEU A 339 14.99 -5.73 -6.32
C LEU A 339 15.99 -6.76 -5.81
N SER A 340 16.89 -7.26 -6.65
CA SER A 340 17.97 -8.15 -6.20
C SER A 340 18.84 -7.47 -5.14
N TYR A 341 19.20 -6.19 -5.34
CA TYR A 341 19.94 -5.43 -4.33
C TYR A 341 19.16 -5.26 -3.01
N VAL A 342 17.85 -5.09 -3.07
CA VAL A 342 17.02 -5.02 -1.86
C VAL A 342 17.07 -6.34 -1.10
N LEU A 343 16.89 -7.45 -1.80
CA LEU A 343 16.90 -8.80 -1.22
C LEU A 343 18.28 -9.25 -0.72
N ASP A 344 19.37 -8.73 -1.29
CA ASP A 344 20.73 -8.95 -0.78
C ASP A 344 20.94 -8.28 0.60
N ILE A 345 20.21 -7.20 0.87
CA ILE A 345 20.26 -6.47 2.15
C ILE A 345 19.27 -7.08 3.15
N ASP A 346 18.03 -7.28 2.74
CA ASP A 346 16.97 -7.83 3.56
C ASP A 346 16.10 -8.81 2.77
N PRO A 347 16.34 -10.13 2.92
CA PRO A 347 15.57 -11.18 2.25
C PRO A 347 14.23 -11.51 2.94
N SER A 348 13.86 -10.82 4.03
CA SER A 348 12.75 -11.23 4.91
C SER A 348 11.36 -10.98 4.32
N ASP A 349 11.21 -10.01 3.39
CA ASP A 349 9.90 -9.68 2.79
C ASP A 349 9.60 -10.59 1.58
N PRO A 350 8.62 -11.51 1.70
CA PRO A 350 8.25 -12.43 0.62
C PRO A 350 7.69 -11.73 -0.62
N LYS A 351 7.11 -10.52 -0.48
CA LYS A 351 6.59 -9.75 -1.61
C LYS A 351 7.70 -9.30 -2.56
N ASN A 352 8.88 -9.01 -2.03
CA ASN A 352 10.03 -8.64 -2.86
C ASN A 352 10.53 -9.83 -3.68
N TRP A 353 10.52 -11.04 -3.10
CA TRP A 353 10.83 -12.26 -3.83
C TRP A 353 9.81 -12.53 -4.94
N GLU A 354 8.53 -12.45 -4.64
CA GLU A 354 7.45 -12.64 -5.61
C GLU A 354 7.61 -11.68 -6.80
N ARG A 355 7.79 -10.38 -6.51
CA ARG A 355 8.03 -9.38 -7.55
C ARG A 355 9.26 -9.68 -8.40
N LEU A 356 10.37 -10.09 -7.77
CA LEU A 356 11.59 -10.45 -8.49
C LEU A 356 11.35 -11.62 -9.44
N ILE A 357 10.66 -12.68 -8.99
CA ILE A 357 10.35 -13.84 -9.82
C ILE A 357 9.53 -13.41 -11.05
N TRP A 358 8.49 -12.60 -10.86
CA TRP A 358 7.65 -12.12 -11.97
C TRP A 358 8.43 -11.23 -12.94
N LEU A 359 9.30 -10.33 -12.45
CA LEU A 359 10.13 -9.50 -13.31
C LEU A 359 11.11 -10.33 -14.16
N GLU A 360 11.72 -11.36 -13.58
CA GLU A 360 12.57 -12.27 -14.35
C GLU A 360 11.77 -13.09 -15.37
N ILE A 361 10.53 -13.49 -15.05
CA ILE A 361 9.62 -14.13 -16.00
C ILE A 361 9.29 -13.19 -17.17
N PHE A 362 8.90 -11.94 -16.90
CA PHE A 362 8.61 -10.93 -17.93
C PHE A 362 9.85 -10.58 -18.78
N ASN A 363 11.04 -10.71 -18.19
CA ASN A 363 12.31 -10.57 -18.92
C ASN A 363 12.72 -11.83 -19.71
N ASN A 364 11.87 -12.87 -19.71
CA ASN A 364 12.14 -14.21 -20.27
C ASN A 364 13.38 -14.90 -19.68
N ASN A 365 13.80 -14.53 -18.47
CA ASN A 365 14.94 -15.10 -17.77
C ASN A 365 14.49 -16.16 -16.76
N TYR A 366 13.92 -17.26 -17.29
CA TYR A 366 13.29 -18.30 -16.50
C TYR A 366 14.27 -19.01 -15.54
N ASP A 367 15.55 -19.09 -15.90
CA ASP A 367 16.57 -19.70 -15.03
C ASP A 367 16.75 -18.90 -13.73
N LYS A 368 16.83 -17.57 -13.82
CA LYS A 368 16.91 -16.71 -12.64
C LYS A 368 15.61 -16.68 -11.86
N ALA A 369 14.47 -16.67 -12.56
CA ALA A 369 13.17 -16.76 -11.91
C ALA A 369 13.06 -18.02 -11.02
N ILE A 370 13.53 -19.17 -11.54
CA ILE A 370 13.57 -20.42 -10.81
C ILE A 370 14.56 -20.37 -9.63
N GLU A 371 15.76 -19.80 -9.84
CA GLU A 371 16.75 -19.64 -8.77
C GLU A 371 16.20 -18.80 -7.63
N SER A 372 15.63 -17.64 -7.96
CA SER A 372 14.99 -16.74 -7.00
C SER A 372 13.80 -17.39 -6.30
N GLY A 373 12.96 -18.12 -7.06
CA GLY A 373 11.81 -18.84 -6.51
C GLY A 373 12.21 -19.95 -5.52
N LYS A 374 13.28 -20.69 -5.78
CA LYS A 374 13.81 -21.68 -4.84
C LYS A 374 14.28 -21.02 -3.53
N LYS A 375 15.03 -19.94 -3.63
CA LYS A 375 15.46 -19.17 -2.45
C LYS A 375 14.25 -18.62 -1.68
N ALA A 376 13.27 -18.08 -2.39
CA ALA A 376 12.08 -17.48 -1.79
C ALA A 376 11.30 -18.49 -0.94
N VAL A 377 11.04 -19.70 -1.45
CA VAL A 377 10.32 -20.74 -0.69
C VAL A 377 11.13 -21.32 0.48
N GLU A 378 12.45 -21.15 0.49
CA GLU A 378 13.29 -21.48 1.65
C GLU A 378 13.17 -20.42 2.75
N TYR A 379 13.11 -19.11 2.38
CA TYR A 379 12.96 -18.01 3.33
C TYR A 379 11.55 -17.90 3.90
N ALA A 380 10.53 -18.10 3.07
CA ALA A 380 9.12 -17.95 3.44
C ALA A 380 8.30 -19.17 2.97
N PRO A 381 8.47 -20.33 3.60
CA PRO A 381 7.84 -21.59 3.16
C PRO A 381 6.31 -21.60 3.29
N ASP A 382 5.72 -20.71 4.10
CA ASP A 382 4.27 -20.63 4.30
C ASP A 382 3.60 -19.60 3.35
N GLU A 383 4.40 -18.86 2.58
CA GLU A 383 3.88 -17.91 1.58
C GLU A 383 3.60 -18.64 0.26
N LEU A 384 2.34 -18.99 0.04
CA LEU A 384 1.92 -19.86 -1.07
C LEU A 384 2.03 -19.20 -2.45
N SER A 385 1.96 -17.86 -2.54
CA SER A 385 2.13 -17.13 -3.81
C SER A 385 3.51 -17.36 -4.44
N LEU A 386 4.54 -17.63 -3.61
CA LEU A 386 5.88 -17.94 -4.08
C LEU A 386 5.96 -19.29 -4.82
N TYR A 387 5.22 -20.30 -4.35
CA TYR A 387 5.12 -21.58 -5.06
C TYR A 387 4.38 -21.45 -6.37
N GLN A 388 3.35 -20.61 -6.42
CA GLN A 388 2.62 -20.33 -7.66
C GLN A 388 3.54 -19.68 -8.69
N ALA A 389 4.29 -18.64 -8.30
CA ALA A 389 5.25 -17.98 -9.18
C ALA A 389 6.39 -18.91 -9.63
N LEU A 390 6.93 -19.74 -8.73
CA LEU A 390 7.95 -20.74 -9.05
C LEU A 390 7.42 -21.82 -10.01
N GLY A 391 6.20 -22.33 -9.77
CA GLY A 391 5.54 -23.31 -10.65
C GLY A 391 5.35 -22.74 -12.06
N PHE A 392 4.94 -21.48 -12.15
CA PHE A 392 4.79 -20.79 -13.43
C PHE A 392 6.13 -20.54 -14.12
N ALA A 393 7.21 -20.23 -13.39
CA ALA A 393 8.55 -20.09 -13.96
C ALA A 393 9.05 -21.42 -14.55
N TYR A 394 8.83 -22.55 -13.87
CA TYR A 394 9.12 -23.88 -14.43
C TYR A 394 8.29 -24.18 -15.67
N PHE A 395 6.99 -23.86 -15.66
CA PHE A 395 6.11 -24.02 -16.83
C PHE A 395 6.62 -23.23 -18.03
N LYS A 396 6.98 -21.95 -17.85
CA LYS A 396 7.54 -21.12 -18.92
C LYS A 396 8.88 -21.60 -19.44
N LYS A 397 9.66 -22.29 -18.60
CA LYS A 397 10.91 -22.97 -18.99
C LYS A 397 10.67 -24.31 -19.68
N GLU A 398 9.42 -24.76 -19.81
CA GLU A 398 9.04 -26.10 -20.29
C GLU A 398 9.55 -27.25 -19.41
N ASP A 399 9.93 -26.97 -18.15
CA ASP A 399 10.26 -27.97 -17.15
C ASP A 399 8.99 -28.45 -16.44
N TYR A 400 8.18 -29.16 -17.21
CA TYR A 400 6.83 -29.58 -16.79
C TYR A 400 6.85 -30.49 -15.54
N SER A 401 7.89 -31.33 -15.40
CA SER A 401 8.02 -32.23 -14.24
C SER A 401 8.14 -31.44 -12.93
N ASN A 402 9.00 -30.41 -12.89
CA ASN A 402 9.17 -29.57 -11.71
C ASN A 402 7.98 -28.62 -11.53
N ALA A 403 7.34 -28.17 -12.61
CA ALA A 403 6.12 -27.38 -12.53
C ALA A 403 4.99 -28.17 -11.82
N ILE A 404 4.71 -29.39 -12.25
CA ILE A 404 3.72 -30.29 -11.63
C ILE A 404 4.05 -30.53 -10.15
N ALA A 405 5.29 -30.91 -9.84
CA ALA A 405 5.71 -31.16 -8.45
C ALA A 405 5.53 -29.92 -7.54
N THR A 406 5.76 -28.73 -8.09
CA THR A 406 5.59 -27.46 -7.36
C THR A 406 4.10 -27.18 -7.11
N TYR A 407 3.24 -27.33 -8.12
CA TYR A 407 1.80 -27.13 -7.97
C TYR A 407 1.15 -28.21 -7.08
N ASP A 408 1.61 -29.46 -7.14
CA ASP A 408 1.17 -30.52 -6.22
C ASP A 408 1.54 -30.18 -4.76
N THR A 409 2.75 -29.65 -4.55
CA THR A 409 3.17 -29.16 -3.23
C THR A 409 2.27 -28.00 -2.77
N LEU A 410 1.95 -27.08 -3.67
CA LEU A 410 1.06 -25.96 -3.40
C LEU A 410 -0.34 -26.43 -3.01
N LEU A 411 -0.92 -27.41 -3.72
CA LEU A 411 -2.21 -28.01 -3.39
C LEU A 411 -2.22 -28.63 -1.98
N VAL A 412 -1.16 -29.35 -1.61
CA VAL A 412 -1.07 -29.96 -0.28
C VAL A 412 -1.03 -28.89 0.82
N ARG A 413 -0.21 -27.85 0.65
CA ARG A 413 -0.06 -26.76 1.63
C ARG A 413 -1.30 -25.88 1.72
N ASN A 414 -1.97 -25.63 0.59
CA ASN A 414 -3.14 -24.75 0.55
C ASN A 414 -4.33 -25.32 1.32
N LYS A 415 -4.43 -26.63 1.53
CA LYS A 415 -5.48 -27.26 2.35
C LYS A 415 -5.49 -26.76 3.78
N ASP A 416 -4.32 -26.46 4.34
CA ASP A 416 -4.19 -25.99 5.71
C ASP A 416 -4.26 -24.46 5.82
N ILE A 417 -3.74 -23.73 4.82
CA ILE A 417 -3.54 -22.28 4.84
C ILE A 417 -4.68 -21.52 4.14
N GLN A 418 -5.20 -22.06 3.02
CA GLN A 418 -6.30 -21.48 2.22
C GLN A 418 -6.05 -20.03 1.76
N MET A 419 -4.84 -19.74 1.30
CA MET A 419 -4.44 -18.43 0.81
C MET A 419 -4.58 -18.25 -0.70
N VAL A 420 -4.57 -19.33 -1.47
CA VAL A 420 -4.63 -19.35 -2.94
C VAL A 420 -5.91 -20.03 -3.40
N ASP A 421 -6.53 -19.51 -4.47
CA ASP A 421 -7.68 -20.18 -5.05
C ASP A 421 -7.27 -21.56 -5.62
N GLU A 422 -7.81 -22.61 -5.05
CA GLU A 422 -7.53 -24.00 -5.48
C GLU A 422 -7.94 -24.23 -6.94
N ALA A 423 -8.94 -23.49 -7.44
CA ALA A 423 -9.35 -23.55 -8.85
C ALA A 423 -8.23 -23.08 -9.79
N ASP A 424 -7.49 -22.03 -9.43
CA ASP A 424 -6.38 -21.52 -10.24
C ASP A 424 -5.20 -22.50 -10.27
N ILE A 425 -4.94 -23.20 -9.17
CA ILE A 425 -3.92 -24.25 -9.12
C ILE A 425 -4.29 -25.38 -10.07
N HIS A 426 -5.53 -25.85 -10.03
CA HIS A 426 -6.04 -26.89 -10.93
C HIS A 426 -6.05 -26.42 -12.39
N THR A 427 -6.36 -25.15 -12.66
CA THR A 427 -6.26 -24.58 -14.02
C THR A 427 -4.83 -24.68 -14.53
N SER A 428 -3.85 -24.24 -13.73
CA SER A 428 -2.43 -24.31 -14.08
C SER A 428 -1.95 -25.74 -14.35
N LEU A 429 -2.37 -26.69 -13.52
CA LEU A 429 -2.08 -28.12 -13.76
C LEU A 429 -2.74 -28.62 -15.06
N GLY A 430 -3.97 -28.19 -15.35
CA GLY A 430 -4.67 -28.50 -16.59
C GLY A 430 -3.88 -28.02 -17.82
N ASP A 431 -3.41 -26.77 -17.79
CA ASP A 431 -2.59 -26.18 -18.86
C ASP A 431 -1.27 -26.95 -19.04
N ILE A 432 -0.60 -27.34 -17.95
CA ILE A 432 0.64 -28.11 -18.01
C ILE A 432 0.38 -29.50 -18.61
N TYR A 433 -0.66 -30.23 -18.16
CA TYR A 433 -0.99 -31.54 -18.70
C TYR A 433 -1.42 -31.48 -20.16
N GLN A 434 -2.04 -30.41 -20.60
CA GLN A 434 -2.30 -30.14 -22.02
C GLN A 434 -0.99 -30.05 -22.81
N GLN A 435 -0.01 -29.29 -22.34
CA GLN A 435 1.28 -29.12 -23.04
C GLN A 435 2.07 -30.42 -23.19
N ILE A 436 2.00 -31.31 -22.23
CA ILE A 436 2.67 -32.63 -22.32
C ILE A 436 1.82 -33.70 -23.04
N GLY A 437 0.59 -33.35 -23.47
CA GLY A 437 -0.31 -34.26 -24.19
C GLY A 437 -1.04 -35.28 -23.29
N ASP A 438 -1.00 -35.12 -21.96
CA ASP A 438 -1.74 -35.97 -21.03
C ASP A 438 -3.19 -35.52 -20.91
N THR A 439 -3.97 -35.90 -21.93
CA THR A 439 -5.39 -35.55 -22.06
C THR A 439 -6.22 -35.95 -20.83
N ALA A 440 -5.92 -37.08 -20.20
CA ALA A 440 -6.70 -37.56 -19.06
C ALA A 440 -6.53 -36.67 -17.82
N ASN A 441 -5.29 -36.33 -17.48
CA ASN A 441 -5.00 -35.46 -16.37
C ASN A 441 -5.37 -33.99 -16.66
N ALA A 442 -5.27 -33.52 -17.90
CA ALA A 442 -5.75 -32.20 -18.29
C ALA A 442 -7.26 -32.07 -18.01
N ILE A 443 -8.10 -32.98 -18.52
CA ILE A 443 -9.53 -32.98 -18.26
C ILE A 443 -9.84 -33.03 -16.77
N LYS A 444 -9.20 -33.93 -16.03
CA LYS A 444 -9.41 -34.08 -14.59
C LYS A 444 -9.17 -32.77 -13.84
N ASN A 445 -8.10 -32.07 -14.16
CA ASN A 445 -7.75 -30.83 -13.48
C ASN A 445 -8.68 -29.66 -13.90
N TYR A 446 -8.98 -29.49 -15.17
CA TYR A 446 -9.96 -28.47 -15.61
C TYR A 446 -11.35 -28.70 -15.01
N GLU A 447 -11.82 -29.96 -14.97
CA GLU A 447 -13.11 -30.28 -14.34
C GLU A 447 -13.07 -30.02 -12.82
N ALA A 448 -11.95 -30.30 -12.13
CA ALA A 448 -11.78 -29.94 -10.73
C ALA A 448 -11.86 -28.42 -10.54
N ALA A 449 -11.15 -27.64 -11.35
CA ALA A 449 -11.17 -26.18 -11.30
C ALA A 449 -12.58 -25.61 -11.47
N ILE A 450 -13.35 -26.09 -12.48
CA ILE A 450 -14.73 -25.65 -12.72
C ILE A 450 -15.67 -26.08 -11.59
N ASN A 451 -15.46 -27.24 -11.00
CA ASN A 451 -16.28 -27.68 -9.86
C ASN A 451 -16.09 -26.79 -8.63
N ILE A 452 -14.88 -26.24 -8.43
CA ILE A 452 -14.57 -25.31 -7.32
C ILE A 452 -15.09 -23.93 -7.66
N ASN A 453 -14.76 -23.39 -8.85
CA ASN A 453 -15.18 -22.08 -9.30
C ASN A 453 -15.82 -22.13 -10.70
N PRO A 454 -17.13 -22.39 -10.79
CA PRO A 454 -17.83 -22.52 -12.07
C PRO A 454 -17.86 -21.24 -12.93
N SER A 455 -17.52 -20.09 -12.37
CA SER A 455 -17.53 -18.80 -13.06
C SER A 455 -16.13 -18.28 -13.40
N ASN A 456 -15.07 -19.05 -13.17
CA ASN A 456 -13.71 -18.65 -13.54
C ASN A 456 -13.56 -18.61 -15.07
N ALA A 457 -13.62 -17.40 -15.64
CA ALA A 457 -13.61 -17.19 -17.08
C ALA A 457 -12.34 -17.72 -17.75
N LEU A 458 -11.18 -17.58 -17.10
CA LEU A 458 -9.91 -18.11 -17.60
C LEU A 458 -9.94 -19.63 -17.72
N THR A 459 -10.36 -20.32 -16.66
CA THR A 459 -10.51 -21.79 -16.67
C THR A 459 -11.47 -22.24 -17.75
N LEU A 460 -12.64 -21.59 -17.84
CA LEU A 460 -13.67 -21.91 -18.84
C LEU A 460 -13.12 -21.76 -20.26
N ASN A 461 -12.39 -20.67 -20.53
CA ASN A 461 -11.78 -20.43 -21.83
C ASN A 461 -10.70 -21.48 -22.15
N ASN A 462 -9.77 -21.73 -21.23
CA ASN A 462 -8.67 -22.68 -21.48
C ASN A 462 -9.18 -24.09 -21.68
N PHE A 463 -10.18 -24.52 -20.90
CA PHE A 463 -10.80 -25.84 -21.10
C PHE A 463 -11.60 -25.89 -22.39
N ALA A 464 -12.33 -24.86 -22.78
CA ALA A 464 -13.04 -24.81 -24.08
C ALA A 464 -12.05 -24.94 -25.23
N TYR A 465 -10.94 -24.19 -25.21
CA TYR A 465 -9.87 -24.28 -26.21
C TYR A 465 -9.27 -25.69 -26.25
N PHE A 466 -8.94 -26.27 -25.10
CA PHE A 466 -8.46 -27.65 -25.00
C PHE A 466 -9.43 -28.65 -25.64
N LEU A 467 -10.75 -28.54 -25.37
CA LEU A 467 -11.75 -29.44 -25.96
C LEU A 467 -11.83 -29.27 -27.49
N CYS A 468 -11.74 -28.03 -27.99
CA CYS A 468 -11.70 -27.76 -29.43
C CYS A 468 -10.53 -28.43 -30.15
N THR A 469 -9.39 -28.48 -29.50
CA THR A 469 -8.14 -28.99 -30.10
C THR A 469 -7.94 -30.49 -29.88
N HIS A 470 -8.38 -31.05 -28.73
CA HIS A 470 -8.06 -32.43 -28.34
C HIS A 470 -9.29 -33.35 -28.20
N LYS A 471 -10.49 -32.80 -28.04
CA LYS A 471 -11.74 -33.57 -27.75
C LYS A 471 -12.93 -33.00 -28.51
N LYS A 472 -12.84 -33.00 -29.86
CA LYS A 472 -13.88 -32.44 -30.75
C LYS A 472 -15.25 -33.09 -30.57
N ASP A 473 -15.35 -34.28 -29.99
CA ASP A 473 -16.58 -34.94 -29.60
C ASP A 473 -17.31 -34.22 -28.43
N ARG A 474 -16.63 -33.33 -27.69
CA ARG A 474 -17.22 -32.49 -26.63
C ARG A 474 -17.41 -31.02 -27.05
N ILE A 475 -17.59 -30.75 -28.31
CA ILE A 475 -17.68 -29.37 -28.84
C ILE A 475 -18.88 -28.58 -28.26
N ASP A 476 -19.97 -29.23 -27.86
CA ASP A 476 -21.10 -28.58 -27.20
C ASP A 476 -20.76 -28.13 -25.76
N ASP A 477 -19.88 -28.88 -25.06
CA ASP A 477 -19.35 -28.45 -23.77
C ASP A 477 -18.42 -27.26 -23.95
N ALA A 478 -17.52 -27.29 -24.93
CA ALA A 478 -16.65 -26.19 -25.28
C ALA A 478 -17.45 -24.91 -25.61
N ALA A 479 -18.55 -25.06 -26.38
CA ALA A 479 -19.41 -23.92 -26.72
C ALA A 479 -19.98 -23.22 -25.48
N ARG A 480 -20.54 -24.00 -24.57
CA ARG A 480 -21.13 -23.45 -23.32
C ARG A 480 -20.07 -22.72 -22.50
N MET A 481 -18.88 -23.31 -22.35
CA MET A 481 -17.79 -22.71 -21.57
C MET A 481 -17.25 -21.45 -22.22
N ALA A 482 -17.02 -21.45 -23.53
CA ALA A 482 -16.57 -20.28 -24.27
C ALA A 482 -17.59 -19.12 -24.22
N GLU A 483 -18.91 -19.43 -24.30
CA GLU A 483 -19.97 -18.44 -24.12
C GLU A 483 -19.95 -17.84 -22.70
N MET A 484 -19.76 -18.66 -21.67
CA MET A 484 -19.67 -18.18 -20.29
C MET A 484 -18.41 -17.33 -20.06
N ALA A 485 -17.26 -17.71 -20.59
CA ALA A 485 -16.04 -16.93 -20.50
C ALA A 485 -16.21 -15.56 -21.20
N LEU A 486 -16.76 -15.56 -22.41
CA LEU A 486 -17.01 -14.35 -23.17
C LEU A 486 -18.06 -13.43 -22.51
N ALA A 487 -19.06 -14.00 -21.84
CA ALA A 487 -20.05 -13.21 -21.09
C ALA A 487 -19.43 -12.48 -19.87
N ALA A 488 -18.37 -13.03 -19.27
CA ALA A 488 -17.65 -12.39 -18.18
C ALA A 488 -16.76 -11.23 -18.64
N ASP A 489 -16.15 -11.34 -19.82
CA ASP A 489 -15.31 -10.28 -20.43
C ASP A 489 -15.52 -10.28 -21.96
N PRO A 490 -16.50 -9.51 -22.46
CA PRO A 490 -16.89 -9.51 -23.86
C PRO A 490 -15.85 -8.96 -24.85
N ASP A 491 -14.88 -8.19 -24.35
CA ASP A 491 -13.85 -7.56 -25.16
C ASP A 491 -12.49 -8.28 -25.07
N ASN A 492 -12.43 -9.41 -24.37
CA ASN A 492 -11.20 -10.20 -24.24
C ASN A 492 -10.86 -10.91 -25.54
N GLY A 493 -9.73 -10.52 -26.16
CA GLY A 493 -9.29 -11.07 -27.44
C GLY A 493 -9.12 -12.58 -27.45
N SER A 494 -8.61 -13.20 -26.38
CA SER A 494 -8.44 -14.65 -26.26
C SER A 494 -9.79 -15.40 -26.15
N TYR A 495 -10.77 -14.83 -25.43
CA TYR A 495 -12.11 -15.43 -25.30
C TYR A 495 -12.88 -15.33 -26.61
N LEU A 496 -12.73 -14.19 -27.33
CA LEU A 496 -13.29 -13.99 -28.66
C LEU A 496 -12.72 -15.00 -29.68
N ASP A 497 -11.40 -15.24 -29.66
CA ASP A 497 -10.72 -16.21 -30.54
C ASP A 497 -11.19 -17.64 -30.23
N THR A 498 -11.20 -18.05 -28.97
CA THR A 498 -11.69 -19.38 -28.58
C THR A 498 -13.15 -19.60 -28.99
N TYR A 499 -14.02 -18.60 -28.83
CA TYR A 499 -15.41 -18.70 -29.25
C TYR A 499 -15.54 -18.76 -30.77
N ALA A 500 -14.72 -18.00 -31.51
CA ALA A 500 -14.66 -18.10 -32.98
C ALA A 500 -14.22 -19.50 -33.45
N LEU A 501 -13.24 -20.12 -32.77
CA LEU A 501 -12.81 -21.49 -33.04
C LEU A 501 -13.95 -22.51 -32.77
N VAL A 502 -14.69 -22.35 -31.70
CA VAL A 502 -15.90 -23.18 -31.42
C VAL A 502 -16.91 -23.07 -32.56
N LEU A 503 -17.23 -21.85 -32.98
CA LEU A 503 -18.16 -21.60 -34.09
C LEU A 503 -17.65 -22.19 -35.43
N PHE A 504 -16.35 -22.07 -35.69
CA PHE A 504 -15.70 -22.69 -36.84
C PHE A 504 -15.88 -24.22 -36.85
N LEU A 505 -15.63 -24.89 -35.72
CA LEU A 505 -15.83 -26.34 -35.59
C LEU A 505 -17.30 -26.77 -35.65
N LYS A 506 -18.23 -25.89 -35.31
CA LYS A 506 -19.67 -26.08 -35.49
C LYS A 506 -20.16 -25.70 -36.90
N HIS A 507 -19.23 -25.34 -37.80
CA HIS A 507 -19.51 -24.94 -39.21
C HIS A 507 -20.30 -23.63 -39.37
N ASP A 508 -20.43 -22.81 -38.32
CA ASP A 508 -21.01 -21.47 -38.40
C ASP A 508 -19.94 -20.42 -38.76
N TYR A 509 -19.39 -20.55 -39.95
CA TYR A 509 -18.26 -19.72 -40.42
C TYR A 509 -18.58 -18.23 -40.48
N LYS A 510 -19.86 -17.86 -40.68
CA LYS A 510 -20.26 -16.45 -40.75
C LYS A 510 -20.15 -15.79 -39.38
N LYS A 511 -20.70 -16.42 -38.35
CA LYS A 511 -20.53 -15.92 -36.98
C LYS A 511 -19.10 -16.02 -36.52
N ALA A 512 -18.39 -17.11 -36.85
CA ALA A 512 -16.97 -17.23 -36.54
C ALA A 512 -16.17 -16.03 -37.08
N LEU A 513 -16.49 -15.54 -38.30
CA LEU A 513 -15.85 -14.36 -38.86
C LEU A 513 -16.07 -13.10 -38.01
N GLU A 514 -17.33 -12.87 -37.56
CA GLU A 514 -17.65 -11.70 -36.73
C GLU A 514 -16.85 -11.66 -35.41
N PHE A 515 -16.64 -12.82 -34.77
CA PHE A 515 -15.93 -12.91 -33.52
C PHE A 515 -14.42 -12.86 -33.70
N ILE A 516 -13.85 -13.47 -34.75
CA ILE A 516 -12.41 -13.44 -35.00
C ILE A 516 -11.95 -12.03 -35.44
N GLU A 517 -12.80 -11.26 -36.12
CA GLU A 517 -12.53 -9.86 -36.45
C GLU A 517 -12.43 -9.02 -35.18
N LYS A 518 -13.35 -9.17 -34.25
CA LYS A 518 -13.29 -8.52 -32.93
C LYS A 518 -12.06 -8.97 -32.14
N ALA A 519 -11.73 -10.27 -32.13
CA ALA A 519 -10.53 -10.77 -31.49
C ALA A 519 -9.27 -10.09 -32.02
N ALA A 520 -9.20 -9.86 -33.34
CA ALA A 520 -8.09 -9.17 -33.98
C ALA A 520 -8.00 -7.68 -33.62
N GLU A 521 -9.13 -7.02 -33.31
CA GLU A 521 -9.17 -5.63 -32.83
C GLU A 521 -8.69 -5.52 -31.37
N HIS A 522 -9.05 -6.50 -30.53
CA HIS A 522 -8.76 -6.52 -29.09
C HIS A 522 -7.51 -7.34 -28.72
N ARG A 523 -6.70 -7.73 -29.71
CA ARG A 523 -5.48 -8.50 -29.45
C ARG A 523 -4.43 -7.69 -28.68
N ASP A 524 -3.66 -8.37 -27.88
CA ASP A 524 -2.45 -7.80 -27.30
C ASP A 524 -1.36 -7.68 -28.39
N SER A 525 -0.90 -6.47 -28.61
CA SER A 525 0.16 -6.18 -29.60
C SER A 525 1.55 -6.69 -29.18
N ASP A 526 1.74 -6.95 -27.90
CA ASP A 526 3.03 -7.32 -27.32
C ASP A 526 3.24 -8.84 -27.26
N THR A 527 2.22 -9.64 -27.54
CA THR A 527 2.29 -11.11 -27.61
C THR A 527 2.19 -11.60 -29.06
N GLY A 528 2.81 -12.75 -29.34
CA GLY A 528 2.65 -13.40 -30.65
C GLY A 528 1.19 -13.86 -30.83
N ASN A 529 0.61 -13.53 -31.99
CA ASN A 529 -0.80 -13.81 -32.31
C ASN A 529 -0.93 -14.88 -33.41
N ALA A 530 0.02 -15.81 -33.50
CA ALA A 530 0.09 -16.80 -34.58
C ALA A 530 -1.21 -17.63 -34.70
N GLU A 531 -1.74 -18.14 -33.57
CA GLU A 531 -2.98 -18.95 -33.55
C GLU A 531 -4.19 -18.14 -33.98
N LEU A 532 -4.36 -16.92 -33.49
CA LEU A 532 -5.41 -16.00 -33.87
C LEU A 532 -5.44 -15.79 -35.40
N TRP A 533 -4.27 -15.48 -35.99
CA TRP A 533 -4.18 -15.25 -37.42
C TRP A 533 -4.39 -16.54 -38.20
N GLU A 534 -3.99 -17.69 -37.68
CA GLU A 534 -4.24 -19.01 -38.32
C GLU A 534 -5.74 -19.30 -38.31
N HIS A 535 -6.45 -19.19 -37.18
CA HIS A 535 -7.89 -19.35 -37.08
C HIS A 535 -8.64 -18.39 -38.01
N TYR A 536 -8.21 -17.13 -38.08
CA TYR A 536 -8.82 -16.15 -38.99
C TYR A 536 -8.67 -16.57 -40.46
N GLY A 537 -7.48 -17.02 -40.86
CA GLY A 537 -7.26 -17.54 -42.19
C GLY A 537 -8.09 -18.77 -42.51
N ASP A 538 -8.22 -19.70 -41.58
CA ASP A 538 -9.03 -20.91 -41.73
C ASP A 538 -10.53 -20.58 -41.91
N ILE A 539 -11.06 -19.64 -41.14
CA ILE A 539 -12.44 -19.15 -41.24
C ILE A 539 -12.67 -18.51 -42.63
N LEU A 540 -11.78 -17.64 -43.11
CA LEU A 540 -11.87 -16.99 -44.40
C LEU A 540 -11.85 -18.01 -45.53
N PHE A 541 -10.98 -19.03 -45.46
CA PHE A 541 -10.93 -20.09 -46.43
C PHE A 541 -12.26 -20.84 -46.56
N MET A 542 -12.86 -21.22 -45.40
CA MET A 542 -14.15 -21.93 -45.40
C MET A 542 -15.33 -21.07 -45.93
N LEU A 543 -15.19 -19.76 -45.90
CA LEU A 543 -16.12 -18.80 -46.49
C LEU A 543 -15.86 -18.55 -48.00
N GLY A 544 -14.94 -19.28 -48.61
CA GLY A 544 -14.60 -19.14 -50.05
C GLY A 544 -13.74 -17.92 -50.41
N LYS A 545 -12.98 -17.42 -49.45
CA LYS A 545 -12.05 -16.25 -49.60
C LYS A 545 -10.60 -16.67 -49.50
N PRO A 546 -10.08 -17.55 -50.38
CA PRO A 546 -8.74 -18.13 -50.26
C PRO A 546 -7.60 -17.11 -50.38
N ALA A 547 -7.81 -16.00 -51.09
CA ALA A 547 -6.78 -14.95 -51.19
C ALA A 547 -6.61 -14.21 -49.85
N GLU A 548 -7.70 -13.86 -49.20
CA GLU A 548 -7.69 -13.21 -47.86
C GLU A 548 -7.16 -14.18 -46.80
N ALA A 549 -7.51 -15.47 -46.89
CA ALA A 549 -6.99 -16.51 -46.01
C ALA A 549 -5.46 -16.61 -46.03
N VAL A 550 -4.87 -16.62 -47.24
CA VAL A 550 -3.41 -16.67 -47.42
C VAL A 550 -2.72 -15.48 -46.76
N GLU A 551 -3.29 -14.28 -46.84
CA GLU A 551 -2.69 -13.12 -46.15
C GLU A 551 -2.70 -13.30 -44.63
N LYS A 552 -3.78 -13.81 -44.05
CA LYS A 552 -3.84 -14.09 -42.59
C LYS A 552 -2.88 -15.19 -42.16
N TRP A 553 -2.75 -16.28 -42.96
CA TRP A 553 -1.75 -17.31 -42.68
C TRP A 553 -0.30 -16.78 -42.82
N LYS A 554 -0.04 -15.80 -43.68
CA LYS A 554 1.26 -15.12 -43.73
C LYS A 554 1.50 -14.28 -42.46
N ASP A 555 0.46 -13.62 -41.93
CA ASP A 555 0.56 -12.89 -40.66
C ASP A 555 0.88 -13.88 -39.53
N ALA A 556 0.16 -15.02 -39.45
CA ALA A 556 0.47 -16.10 -38.51
C ALA A 556 1.92 -16.61 -38.63
N LEU A 557 2.43 -16.74 -39.88
CA LEU A 557 3.80 -17.24 -40.13
C LEU A 557 4.88 -16.24 -39.68
N LYS A 558 4.59 -14.94 -39.61
CA LYS A 558 5.53 -13.93 -39.03
C LYS A 558 5.78 -14.20 -37.57
N ASP A 559 4.71 -14.55 -36.81
CA ASP A 559 4.78 -14.81 -35.39
C ASP A 559 5.25 -16.24 -35.07
N ASN A 560 5.01 -17.20 -35.99
CA ASN A 560 5.49 -18.58 -35.90
C ASN A 560 6.21 -19.04 -37.17
N PRO A 561 7.44 -18.57 -37.44
CA PRO A 561 8.18 -18.86 -38.68
C PRO A 561 8.58 -20.34 -38.83
N GLY A 562 8.49 -21.11 -37.72
CA GLY A 562 8.80 -22.53 -37.72
C GLY A 562 7.66 -23.45 -38.22
N SER A 563 6.42 -22.94 -38.29
CA SER A 563 5.25 -23.76 -38.60
C SER A 563 5.31 -24.35 -40.02
N LYS A 564 5.37 -25.67 -40.09
CA LYS A 564 5.31 -26.42 -41.37
C LYS A 564 3.88 -26.40 -41.92
N LEU A 565 2.88 -26.41 -41.05
CA LEU A 565 1.48 -26.41 -41.46
C LEU A 565 1.10 -25.10 -42.13
N LEU A 566 1.47 -23.93 -41.56
CA LEU A 566 1.23 -22.62 -42.14
C LEU A 566 1.92 -22.48 -43.51
N LYS A 567 3.18 -22.93 -43.64
CA LYS A 567 3.88 -22.96 -44.94
C LYS A 567 3.11 -23.77 -45.97
N LYS A 568 2.62 -24.94 -45.57
CA LYS A 568 1.85 -25.82 -46.46
C LYS A 568 0.50 -25.19 -46.85
N LYS A 569 -0.23 -24.54 -45.91
CA LYS A 569 -1.47 -23.80 -46.19
C LYS A 569 -1.24 -22.68 -47.21
N ILE A 570 -0.18 -21.90 -47.05
CA ILE A 570 0.17 -20.77 -47.91
C ILE A 570 0.59 -21.24 -49.32
N GLU A 571 1.47 -22.23 -49.41
CA GLU A 571 1.98 -22.75 -50.68
C GLU A 571 0.87 -23.35 -51.55
N ASN A 572 -0.03 -24.13 -50.91
CA ASN A 572 -1.13 -24.79 -51.61
C ASN A 572 -2.40 -23.96 -51.70
N LYS A 573 -2.43 -22.79 -51.02
CA LYS A 573 -3.61 -21.91 -50.93
C LYS A 573 -4.86 -22.67 -50.49
N THR A 574 -4.70 -23.60 -49.53
CA THR A 574 -5.79 -24.49 -49.09
C THR A 574 -5.66 -24.79 -47.61
N TYR A 575 -6.83 -25.08 -47.01
CA TYR A 575 -6.90 -25.55 -45.62
C TYR A 575 -6.49 -27.01 -45.52
N PHE A 576 -5.75 -27.34 -44.49
CA PHE A 576 -5.41 -28.70 -44.13
C PHE A 576 -5.87 -28.99 -42.71
N TYR A 577 -6.53 -30.13 -42.50
CA TYR A 577 -6.80 -30.65 -41.18
C TYR A 577 -5.50 -31.17 -40.56
N GLU A 578 -5.28 -30.87 -39.30
CA GLU A 578 -4.31 -31.61 -38.49
C GLU A 578 -4.82 -32.98 -38.10
#